data_5ebe33c75353ece71f418a925ba1f85f
#
_entry.id   5ebe33c75353ece71f418a925ba1f85f
#
_cell.length_a   1.000
_cell.length_b   1.000
_cell.length_c   1.000
_cell.angle_alpha   90.00
_cell.angle_beta   90.00
_cell.angle_gamma   90.00
#
_symmetry.space_group_name_H-M   'P 1'
#
loop_
_entity.id
_entity.type
_entity.pdbx_description
1 polymer ?
#
loop_
_entity_poly.entity_id
_entity_poly.type
_entity_poly.pdbx_seq_one_letter_code
_entity_poly.pdbx_strand_id
1 'polypeptide(L)'
;AQRKEIDAMTDFKNLINNMPILYMQEELITDEKGTPVELIYRNVNSHFEKNFYRKEEVIGKKASEIFPESMPEFLHFIQIALAENKAITFPYYFRKIDAFYDIVLRGNPHNKMIDVFCLDSTELHRAQQKLSTINNKLAMSLDVANIVPWKWDLTSRTILCDINKPIELSTQGKGIAEEQLAVPDIQYFSKIFKEDRKRVEQAYKDLVEGRSEKVKEEYRVINTHKGFHRIEWVEAQAAVETRDENGKPLTLVGSSLIITERKKMEQELINAKNRAEESNRLKSAFLANMSHEIRTPLNAIVGFSGILASTEEEEEKQEYVSIIENNNTLLLQLISDILDLSKIEAGTLDLHYSNVEINDLMRELENSCQLKLKSDNV
;
A
#
# COMPACT_ATOMS: atom_id res chain seq x y z
N ALA A 1 33.47 -68.07 -5.46
CA ALA A 1 32.92 -67.04 -4.52
C ALA A 1 33.86 -65.81 -4.42
N GLN A 2 35.14 -65.97 -4.10
CA GLN A 2 36.14 -64.90 -3.94
C GLN A 2 36.29 -63.96 -5.15
N ARG A 3 36.25 -64.45 -6.37
CA ARG A 3 36.40 -63.66 -7.60
C ARG A 3 35.18 -62.77 -7.85
N LYS A 4 33.95 -63.25 -7.57
CA LYS A 4 32.72 -62.43 -7.66
C LYS A 4 32.69 -61.36 -6.63
N GLU A 5 33.25 -61.57 -5.46
CA GLU A 5 33.29 -60.63 -4.38
C GLU A 5 34.30 -59.49 -4.66
N ILE A 6 35.44 -59.81 -5.25
CA ILE A 6 36.45 -58.83 -5.68
C ILE A 6 35.93 -58.00 -6.86
N ASP A 7 35.23 -58.62 -7.85
CA ASP A 7 34.63 -57.91 -8.97
C ASP A 7 33.56 -56.96 -8.49
N ALA A 8 32.66 -57.38 -7.61
CA ALA A 8 31.63 -56.53 -7.02
C ALA A 8 32.20 -55.34 -6.20
N MET A 9 33.30 -55.57 -5.48
CA MET A 9 33.97 -54.52 -4.71
C MET A 9 34.70 -53.53 -5.62
N THR A 10 35.20 -53.96 -6.75
CA THR A 10 35.83 -53.15 -7.78
C THR A 10 34.79 -52.29 -8.49
N ASP A 11 33.66 -52.88 -8.86
CA ASP A 11 32.54 -52.18 -9.48
C ASP A 11 31.96 -51.12 -8.54
N PHE A 12 31.82 -51.42 -7.26
CA PHE A 12 31.36 -50.45 -6.25
C PHE A 12 32.34 -49.28 -6.08
N LYS A 13 33.64 -49.53 -6.02
CA LYS A 13 34.66 -48.47 -5.98
C LYS A 13 34.64 -47.57 -7.20
N ASN A 14 34.48 -48.18 -8.39
CA ASN A 14 34.39 -47.44 -9.64
C ASN A 14 33.11 -46.56 -9.67
N LEU A 15 31.99 -47.11 -9.20
CA LEU A 15 30.74 -46.36 -9.11
C LEU A 15 30.89 -45.15 -8.21
N ILE A 16 31.39 -45.32 -7.00
CA ILE A 16 31.60 -44.26 -6.02
C ILE A 16 32.55 -43.16 -6.53
N ASN A 17 33.63 -43.57 -7.20
CA ASN A 17 34.61 -42.63 -7.76
C ASN A 17 34.08 -41.80 -8.95
N ASN A 18 33.12 -42.35 -9.68
CA ASN A 18 32.53 -41.67 -10.85
C ASN A 18 31.26 -40.89 -10.51
N MET A 19 30.72 -40.99 -9.29
CA MET A 19 29.59 -40.22 -8.86
C MET A 19 29.98 -38.72 -8.62
N PRO A 20 29.16 -37.75 -9.06
CA PRO A 20 29.43 -36.34 -8.84
C PRO A 20 29.00 -35.89 -7.43
N ILE A 21 29.30 -36.70 -6.42
CA ILE A 21 29.03 -36.49 -5.01
C ILE A 21 30.29 -36.69 -4.19
N LEU A 22 30.43 -35.97 -3.11
CA LEU A 22 31.50 -36.25 -2.15
C LEU A 22 31.15 -37.50 -1.38
N TYR A 23 32.10 -38.43 -1.31
CA TYR A 23 31.96 -39.64 -0.49
C TYR A 23 33.18 -39.78 0.39
N MET A 24 32.93 -40.04 1.67
CA MET A 24 33.93 -40.45 2.64
C MET A 24 33.42 -41.60 3.48
N GLN A 25 34.34 -42.44 3.87
CA GLN A 25 34.11 -43.55 4.79
C GLN A 25 35.00 -43.33 6.00
N GLU A 26 34.38 -43.33 7.15
CA GLU A 26 35.06 -42.97 8.42
C GLU A 26 34.84 -44.08 9.44
N GLU A 27 35.86 -44.36 10.26
CA GLU A 27 35.75 -45.25 11.40
C GLU A 27 35.33 -44.48 12.62
N LEU A 28 34.28 -44.95 13.27
CA LEU A 28 33.73 -44.37 14.45
C LEU A 28 34.53 -44.77 15.69
N ILE A 29 34.98 -43.78 16.44
CA ILE A 29 35.56 -43.95 17.79
C ILE A 29 34.49 -43.59 18.82
N THR A 30 34.30 -44.51 19.79
CA THR A 30 33.34 -44.31 20.88
C THR A 30 34.08 -44.29 22.23
N ASP A 31 33.48 -43.64 23.21
CA ASP A 31 33.91 -43.73 24.61
C ASP A 31 33.56 -45.09 25.26
N GLU A 32 33.90 -45.24 26.54
CA GLU A 32 33.60 -46.48 27.27
C GLU A 32 32.10 -46.76 27.43
N LYS A 33 31.26 -45.78 27.20
CA LYS A 33 29.77 -45.89 27.23
C LYS A 33 29.16 -46.14 25.87
N GLY A 34 29.99 -46.18 24.80
CA GLY A 34 29.55 -46.38 23.43
C GLY A 34 29.09 -45.10 22.72
N THR A 35 29.32 -43.90 23.33
CA THR A 35 28.96 -42.62 22.73
C THR A 35 29.97 -42.24 21.64
N PRO A 36 29.54 -41.79 20.44
CA PRO A 36 30.40 -41.24 19.39
C PRO A 36 31.24 -40.06 19.89
N VAL A 37 32.58 -40.13 19.76
CA VAL A 37 33.47 -39.06 20.21
C VAL A 37 34.40 -38.56 19.13
N GLU A 38 34.68 -39.37 18.10
CA GLU A 38 35.60 -39.00 17.04
C GLU A 38 35.37 -39.88 15.80
N LEU A 39 35.82 -39.39 14.66
CA LEU A 39 35.84 -40.12 13.36
C LEU A 39 37.25 -40.14 12.80
N ILE A 40 37.62 -41.24 12.17
CA ILE A 40 38.93 -41.39 11.48
C ILE A 40 38.67 -41.72 10.00
N TYR A 41 39.20 -40.87 9.12
CA TYR A 41 39.08 -41.11 7.67
C TYR A 41 39.70 -42.45 7.23
N ARG A 42 38.93 -43.31 6.61
CA ARG A 42 39.38 -44.61 6.07
C ARG A 42 39.35 -44.65 4.56
N ASN A 43 38.44 -43.92 3.93
CA ASN A 43 38.39 -43.80 2.49
C ASN A 43 37.73 -42.48 2.07
N VAL A 44 38.14 -41.97 0.91
CA VAL A 44 37.50 -40.82 0.22
C VAL A 44 37.48 -41.07 -1.26
N ASN A 45 36.52 -40.50 -1.99
CA ASN A 45 36.45 -40.65 -3.45
C ASN A 45 37.19 -39.51 -4.16
N SER A 46 37.36 -39.64 -5.46
CA SER A 46 38.04 -38.66 -6.31
C SER A 46 37.36 -37.29 -6.32
N HIS A 47 36.05 -37.25 -6.05
CA HIS A 47 35.30 -35.98 -5.98
C HIS A 47 35.62 -35.20 -4.67
N PHE A 48 35.81 -35.90 -3.56
CA PHE A 48 36.32 -35.30 -2.33
C PHE A 48 37.72 -34.74 -2.53
N GLU A 49 38.62 -35.47 -3.19
CA GLU A 49 40.00 -35.02 -3.43
C GLU A 49 40.07 -33.76 -4.28
N LYS A 50 39.19 -33.59 -5.24
CA LYS A 50 39.13 -32.41 -6.09
C LYS A 50 38.65 -31.15 -5.35
N ASN A 51 37.79 -31.30 -4.35
CA ASN A 51 37.12 -30.16 -3.69
C ASN A 51 37.73 -29.80 -2.33
N PHE A 52 38.39 -30.75 -1.65
CA PHE A 52 38.88 -30.53 -0.28
C PHE A 52 40.36 -30.84 -0.12
N TYR A 53 40.74 -32.09 0.09
CA TYR A 53 42.10 -32.53 0.41
C TYR A 53 42.44 -33.81 -0.36
N ARG A 54 43.72 -34.02 -0.64
CA ARG A 54 44.18 -35.25 -1.24
C ARG A 54 44.01 -36.42 -0.27
N LYS A 55 43.80 -37.61 -0.81
CA LYS A 55 43.60 -38.82 -0.04
C LYS A 55 44.71 -39.07 0.97
N GLU A 56 45.96 -38.90 0.56
CA GLU A 56 47.15 -39.11 1.40
C GLU A 56 47.19 -38.11 2.60
N GLU A 57 46.53 -36.97 2.47
CA GLU A 57 46.51 -35.93 3.51
C GLU A 57 45.46 -36.20 4.60
N VAL A 58 44.44 -36.99 4.33
CA VAL A 58 43.30 -37.20 5.24
C VAL A 58 43.20 -38.63 5.79
N ILE A 59 43.60 -39.67 5.03
CA ILE A 59 43.46 -41.03 5.49
C ILE A 59 44.27 -41.29 6.78
N GLY A 60 43.61 -41.85 7.79
CA GLY A 60 44.14 -42.13 9.09
C GLY A 60 44.12 -40.93 10.07
N LYS A 61 43.78 -39.73 9.58
CA LYS A 61 43.62 -38.56 10.46
C LYS A 61 42.24 -38.53 11.08
N LYS A 62 42.12 -37.79 12.17
CA LYS A 62 40.88 -37.53 12.87
C LYS A 62 40.08 -36.49 12.09
N ALA A 63 38.76 -36.64 12.04
CA ALA A 63 37.89 -35.66 11.41
C ALA A 63 37.92 -34.30 12.13
N SER A 64 38.12 -34.30 13.45
CA SER A 64 38.31 -33.07 14.21
C SER A 64 39.58 -32.26 13.85
N GLU A 65 40.61 -32.93 13.25
CA GLU A 65 41.82 -32.24 12.77
C GLU A 65 41.57 -31.56 11.39
N ILE A 66 40.69 -32.13 10.61
CA ILE A 66 40.40 -31.69 9.22
C ILE A 66 39.24 -30.68 9.19
N PHE A 67 38.16 -30.98 9.89
CA PHE A 67 36.95 -30.14 9.98
C PHE A 67 36.47 -29.96 11.43
N PRO A 68 37.24 -29.26 12.29
CA PRO A 68 36.93 -29.12 13.69
C PRO A 68 35.56 -28.47 13.98
N GLU A 69 35.16 -27.53 13.13
CA GLU A 69 33.90 -26.78 13.31
C GLU A 69 32.65 -27.63 13.09
N SER A 70 32.72 -28.65 12.21
CA SER A 70 31.57 -29.51 11.89
C SER A 70 31.39 -30.68 12.84
N MET A 71 32.43 -31.06 13.58
CA MET A 71 32.44 -32.31 14.40
C MET A 71 31.30 -32.38 15.41
N PRO A 72 30.96 -31.34 16.18
CA PRO A 72 29.89 -31.45 17.19
C PRO A 72 28.53 -31.79 16.56
N GLU A 73 28.23 -31.20 15.43
CA GLU A 73 26.98 -31.42 14.69
C GLU A 73 26.95 -32.79 14.03
N PHE A 74 28.05 -33.22 13.40
CA PHE A 74 28.18 -34.53 12.80
C PHE A 74 28.06 -35.66 13.82
N LEU A 75 28.72 -35.56 14.98
CA LEU A 75 28.63 -36.55 16.05
C LEU A 75 27.19 -36.66 16.58
N HIS A 76 26.46 -35.55 16.70
CA HIS A 76 25.05 -35.57 17.08
C HIS A 76 24.21 -36.38 16.06
N PHE A 77 24.32 -36.09 14.76
CA PHE A 77 23.56 -36.80 13.74
C PHE A 77 23.98 -38.26 13.61
N ILE A 78 25.26 -38.59 13.81
CA ILE A 78 25.75 -39.98 13.85
C ILE A 78 25.09 -40.73 15.03
N GLN A 79 24.97 -40.12 16.18
CA GLN A 79 24.32 -40.75 17.33
C GLN A 79 22.86 -41.09 17.00
N ILE A 80 22.14 -40.18 16.33
CA ILE A 80 20.76 -40.42 15.88
C ILE A 80 20.71 -41.55 14.84
N ALA A 81 21.59 -41.52 13.83
CA ALA A 81 21.64 -42.52 12.75
C ALA A 81 21.89 -43.93 13.30
N LEU A 82 22.76 -44.08 14.31
CA LEU A 82 23.05 -45.35 14.97
C LEU A 82 21.88 -45.81 15.85
N ALA A 83 21.25 -44.92 16.60
CA ALA A 83 20.10 -45.22 17.45
C ALA A 83 18.90 -45.71 16.63
N GLU A 84 18.62 -45.05 15.51
CA GLU A 84 17.49 -45.39 14.63
C GLU A 84 17.81 -46.49 13.62
N ASN A 85 19.10 -46.87 13.48
CA ASN A 85 19.59 -47.76 12.44
C ASN A 85 19.12 -47.40 11.03
N LYS A 86 19.15 -46.11 10.71
CA LYS A 86 18.72 -45.52 9.44
C LYS A 86 19.71 -44.48 8.93
N ALA A 87 19.67 -44.22 7.63
CA ALA A 87 20.36 -43.07 7.07
C ALA A 87 19.68 -41.79 7.50
N ILE A 88 20.47 -40.81 7.95
CA ILE A 88 20.01 -39.48 8.33
C ILE A 88 20.48 -38.47 7.27
N THR A 89 19.59 -37.57 6.88
CA THR A 89 19.90 -36.49 5.93
C THR A 89 19.74 -35.17 6.62
N PHE A 90 20.71 -34.28 6.47
CA PHE A 90 20.64 -32.90 7.01
C PHE A 90 21.42 -31.94 6.11
N PRO A 91 21.00 -30.67 6.01
CA PRO A 91 21.74 -29.64 5.30
C PRO A 91 22.89 -29.12 6.17
N TYR A 92 24.03 -28.86 5.54
CA TYR A 92 25.21 -28.30 6.20
C TYR A 92 25.86 -27.21 5.34
N TYR A 93 26.26 -26.09 5.94
CA TYR A 93 26.94 -25.00 5.28
C TYR A 93 28.44 -25.02 5.62
N PHE A 94 29.27 -25.31 4.64
CA PHE A 94 30.71 -25.26 4.76
C PHE A 94 31.24 -23.85 4.55
N ARG A 95 31.49 -23.11 5.63
CA ARG A 95 31.99 -21.72 5.60
C ARG A 95 33.26 -21.55 4.79
N LYS A 96 34.19 -22.49 4.90
CA LYS A 96 35.53 -22.43 4.27
C LYS A 96 35.45 -22.35 2.75
N ILE A 97 34.44 -22.92 2.14
CA ILE A 97 34.26 -22.98 0.68
C ILE A 97 32.99 -22.26 0.22
N ASP A 98 32.25 -21.63 1.14
CA ASP A 98 30.98 -20.93 0.86
C ASP A 98 29.98 -21.78 0.10
N ALA A 99 29.75 -23.03 0.55
CA ALA A 99 28.90 -23.98 -0.12
C ALA A 99 27.96 -24.73 0.83
N PHE A 100 26.76 -25.02 0.33
CA PHE A 100 25.75 -25.82 1.02
C PHE A 100 25.79 -27.26 0.50
N TYR A 101 25.74 -28.21 1.41
CA TYR A 101 25.67 -29.64 1.10
C TYR A 101 24.52 -30.31 1.84
N ASP A 102 23.78 -31.16 1.17
CA ASP A 102 22.89 -32.11 1.82
C ASP A 102 23.71 -33.35 2.17
N ILE A 103 23.89 -33.58 3.48
CA ILE A 103 24.73 -34.66 3.98
C ILE A 103 23.87 -35.86 4.32
N VAL A 104 24.20 -37.00 3.80
CA VAL A 104 23.57 -38.28 4.13
C VAL A 104 24.59 -39.13 4.89
N LEU A 105 24.27 -39.40 6.17
CA LEU A 105 25.05 -40.26 7.04
C LEU A 105 24.40 -41.64 7.15
N ARG A 106 25.17 -42.69 6.97
CA ARG A 106 24.75 -44.06 7.24
C ARG A 106 25.76 -44.78 8.11
N GLY A 107 25.37 -45.15 9.30
CA GLY A 107 26.18 -45.98 10.19
C GLY A 107 25.98 -47.45 9.93
N ASN A 108 27.08 -48.24 10.00
CA ASN A 108 27.01 -49.69 10.05
C ASN A 108 27.39 -50.15 11.49
N PRO A 109 26.42 -50.61 12.29
CA PRO A 109 26.68 -50.95 13.69
C PRO A 109 27.61 -52.18 13.88
N HIS A 110 27.78 -52.99 12.81
CA HIS A 110 28.60 -54.22 12.91
C HIS A 110 30.10 -53.97 12.74
N ASN A 111 30.50 -52.96 11.97
CA ASN A 111 31.91 -52.72 11.66
C ASN A 111 32.41 -51.33 12.07
N LYS A 112 31.60 -50.56 12.82
CA LYS A 112 31.90 -49.18 13.28
C LYS A 112 32.26 -48.23 12.12
N MET A 113 31.78 -48.49 10.91
CA MET A 113 32.03 -47.61 9.78
C MET A 113 30.84 -46.72 9.55
N ILE A 114 31.15 -45.48 9.21
CA ILE A 114 30.16 -44.44 8.83
C ILE A 114 30.42 -44.09 7.37
N ASP A 115 29.41 -44.24 6.53
CA ASP A 115 29.42 -43.78 5.16
C ASP A 115 28.78 -42.40 5.09
N VAL A 116 29.47 -41.41 4.55
CA VAL A 116 29.06 -40.04 4.43
C VAL A 116 29.01 -39.64 2.96
N PHE A 117 27.85 -39.22 2.51
CA PHE A 117 27.62 -38.70 1.18
C PHE A 117 27.24 -37.22 1.30
N CYS A 118 27.91 -36.33 0.56
CA CYS A 118 27.60 -34.93 0.54
C CYS A 118 27.21 -34.51 -0.89
N LEU A 119 25.99 -34.11 -1.05
CA LEU A 119 25.45 -33.58 -2.31
C LEU A 119 25.53 -32.05 -2.28
N ASP A 120 26.19 -31.50 -3.29
CA ASP A 120 26.24 -30.03 -3.42
C ASP A 120 24.84 -29.48 -3.74
N SER A 121 24.29 -28.75 -2.81
CA SER A 121 22.98 -28.07 -2.93
C SER A 121 23.11 -26.54 -2.99
N THR A 122 24.32 -26.01 -3.22
CA THR A 122 24.62 -24.59 -3.18
C THR A 122 23.76 -23.77 -4.14
N GLU A 123 23.67 -24.21 -5.39
CA GLU A 123 22.86 -23.50 -6.39
C GLU A 123 21.39 -23.49 -6.02
N LEU A 124 20.86 -24.60 -5.53
CA LEU A 124 19.48 -24.73 -5.07
C LEU A 124 19.19 -23.78 -3.90
N HIS A 125 20.03 -23.80 -2.88
CA HIS A 125 19.88 -22.92 -1.71
C HIS A 125 19.97 -21.44 -2.08
N ARG A 126 20.95 -21.06 -2.91
CA ARG A 126 21.10 -19.68 -3.38
C ARG A 126 19.90 -19.24 -4.23
N ALA A 127 19.38 -20.12 -5.09
CA ALA A 127 18.18 -19.83 -5.88
C ALA A 127 16.95 -19.63 -4.98
N GLN A 128 16.75 -20.50 -3.98
CA GLN A 128 15.67 -20.39 -3.01
C GLN A 128 15.77 -19.09 -2.18
N GLN A 129 16.96 -18.74 -1.69
CA GLN A 129 17.18 -17.50 -0.96
C GLN A 129 16.90 -16.27 -1.83
N LYS A 130 17.36 -16.30 -3.09
CA LYS A 130 17.09 -15.21 -4.04
C LYS A 130 15.61 -15.07 -4.31
N LEU A 131 14.90 -16.17 -4.53
CA LEU A 131 13.45 -16.18 -4.74
C LEU A 131 12.70 -15.64 -3.52
N SER A 132 13.06 -16.11 -2.33
CA SER A 132 12.47 -15.60 -1.07
C SER A 132 12.71 -14.10 -0.88
N THR A 133 13.92 -13.63 -1.17
CA THR A 133 14.24 -12.19 -1.09
C THR A 133 13.42 -11.35 -2.08
N ILE A 134 13.26 -11.84 -3.31
CA ILE A 134 12.44 -11.17 -4.33
C ILE A 134 10.97 -11.14 -3.91
N ASN A 135 10.44 -12.27 -3.45
CA ASN A 135 9.06 -12.36 -2.99
C ASN A 135 8.79 -11.43 -1.80
N ASN A 136 9.70 -11.38 -0.83
CA ASN A 136 9.57 -10.46 0.32
C ASN A 136 9.61 -8.98 -0.11
N LYS A 137 10.52 -8.61 -1.03
CA LYS A 137 10.57 -7.25 -1.57
C LYS A 137 9.30 -6.90 -2.33
N LEU A 138 8.78 -7.82 -3.15
CA LEU A 138 7.52 -7.62 -3.87
C LEU A 138 6.35 -7.45 -2.90
N ALA A 139 6.22 -8.32 -1.91
CA ALA A 139 5.18 -8.24 -0.90
C ALA A 139 5.22 -6.89 -0.15
N MET A 140 6.41 -6.48 0.30
CA MET A 140 6.58 -5.17 0.96
C MET A 140 6.22 -4.00 0.03
N SER A 141 6.60 -4.07 -1.25
CA SER A 141 6.28 -3.01 -2.22
C SER A 141 4.78 -2.89 -2.47
N LEU A 142 4.09 -4.00 -2.62
CA LEU A 142 2.63 -4.05 -2.75
C LEU A 142 1.95 -3.53 -1.47
N ASP A 143 2.56 -3.82 -0.31
CA ASP A 143 2.08 -3.35 0.98
C ASP A 143 2.14 -1.84 1.13
N VAL A 144 3.27 -1.27 0.90
CA VAL A 144 3.46 0.20 0.93
C VAL A 144 2.54 0.91 -0.07
N ALA A 145 2.34 0.31 -1.24
CA ALA A 145 1.46 0.86 -2.27
C ALA A 145 -0.04 0.63 -2.01
N ASN A 146 -0.43 -0.10 -0.96
CA ASN A 146 -1.82 -0.52 -0.69
C ASN A 146 -2.48 -1.25 -1.87
N ILE A 147 -1.69 -2.06 -2.59
CA ILE A 147 -2.16 -2.87 -3.70
C ILE A 147 -2.42 -4.29 -3.22
N VAL A 148 -3.62 -4.81 -3.49
CA VAL A 148 -4.02 -6.19 -3.21
C VAL A 148 -4.08 -6.97 -4.51
N PRO A 149 -3.12 -7.87 -4.77
CA PRO A 149 -3.19 -8.77 -5.91
C PRO A 149 -4.26 -9.84 -5.67
N TRP A 150 -4.92 -10.25 -6.73
CA TRP A 150 -5.92 -11.30 -6.68
C TRP A 150 -5.95 -12.11 -7.99
N LYS A 151 -6.45 -13.33 -7.91
CA LYS A 151 -6.67 -14.23 -9.02
C LYS A 151 -8.08 -14.78 -8.97
N TRP A 152 -8.80 -14.75 -10.07
CA TRP A 152 -10.14 -15.29 -10.20
C TRP A 152 -10.13 -16.52 -11.11
N ASP A 153 -10.46 -17.67 -10.53
CA ASP A 153 -10.71 -18.90 -11.28
C ASP A 153 -12.18 -18.93 -11.70
N LEU A 154 -12.40 -18.82 -13.01
CA LEU A 154 -13.74 -18.79 -13.61
C LEU A 154 -14.40 -20.18 -13.63
N THR A 155 -13.62 -21.26 -13.50
CA THR A 155 -14.13 -22.64 -13.47
C THR A 155 -14.69 -22.97 -12.12
N SER A 156 -13.94 -22.72 -11.06
CA SER A 156 -14.39 -22.92 -9.67
C SER A 156 -15.26 -21.76 -9.15
N ARG A 157 -15.30 -20.63 -9.88
CA ARG A 157 -15.96 -19.39 -9.48
C ARG A 157 -15.46 -18.85 -8.14
N THR A 158 -14.15 -18.92 -7.93
CA THR A 158 -13.48 -18.46 -6.71
C THR A 158 -12.46 -17.39 -7.00
N ILE A 159 -12.39 -16.39 -6.12
CA ILE A 159 -11.38 -15.33 -6.15
C ILE A 159 -10.41 -15.61 -4.99
N LEU A 160 -9.13 -15.75 -5.33
CA LEU A 160 -8.03 -15.90 -4.40
C LEU A 160 -7.41 -14.52 -4.16
N CYS A 161 -7.42 -14.06 -2.93
CA CYS A 161 -6.79 -12.79 -2.51
C CYS A 161 -5.69 -13.08 -1.49
N ASP A 162 -4.67 -12.23 -1.47
CA ASP A 162 -3.66 -12.26 -0.41
C ASP A 162 -4.25 -11.66 0.88
N ILE A 163 -4.26 -12.44 1.97
CA ILE A 163 -5.02 -12.16 3.20
C ILE A 163 -4.46 -11.00 4.01
N ASN A 164 -3.19 -10.66 3.83
CA ASN A 164 -2.51 -9.72 4.71
C ASN A 164 -2.85 -8.25 4.46
N LYS A 165 -4.00 -7.92 3.82
CA LYS A 165 -4.29 -6.53 3.44
C LYS A 165 -5.74 -6.10 3.55
N PRO A 166 -5.94 -4.76 3.70
CA PRO A 166 -7.09 -4.12 4.33
C PRO A 166 -8.41 -4.18 3.56
N ILE A 167 -8.51 -4.87 2.45
CA ILE A 167 -9.81 -5.36 2.03
C ILE A 167 -10.08 -6.57 2.90
N GLU A 168 -10.48 -6.32 4.14
CA GLU A 168 -10.99 -7.36 5.01
C GLU A 168 -12.23 -7.97 4.34
N LEU A 169 -11.98 -8.94 3.52
CA LEU A 169 -12.98 -9.94 3.18
C LEU A 169 -13.18 -10.80 4.43
N SER A 170 -13.69 -10.17 5.50
CA SER A 170 -13.88 -10.84 6.78
C SER A 170 -14.90 -11.96 6.62
N THR A 171 -14.39 -13.14 6.41
CA THR A 171 -15.07 -14.35 6.86
C THR A 171 -14.52 -14.65 8.25
N GLN A 172 -15.43 -14.84 9.22
CA GLN A 172 -15.09 -15.38 10.52
C GLN A 172 -14.30 -16.68 10.35
N GLY A 173 -12.98 -16.63 10.61
CA GLY A 173 -12.10 -17.78 10.52
C GLY A 173 -10.77 -17.45 11.16
N LYS A 174 -10.51 -18.12 12.28
CA LYS A 174 -9.34 -18.12 13.14
C LYS A 174 -8.05 -17.99 12.34
N GLY A 175 -7.13 -17.14 12.85
CA GLY A 175 -5.82 -16.90 12.32
C GLY A 175 -5.06 -18.17 11.95
N ILE A 176 -4.63 -18.21 10.70
CA ILE A 176 -3.54 -19.02 10.23
C ILE A 176 -2.72 -18.12 9.31
N ALA A 177 -1.46 -17.97 9.61
CA ALA A 177 -0.48 -17.32 8.76
C ALA A 177 -0.40 -18.06 7.42
N GLU A 178 -0.26 -17.30 6.32
CA GLU A 178 0.13 -17.78 4.99
C GLU A 178 -0.93 -18.47 4.10
N GLU A 179 -2.23 -18.36 4.34
CA GLU A 179 -3.22 -18.90 3.40
C GLU A 179 -3.89 -17.81 2.55
N GLN A 180 -3.88 -18.00 1.24
CA GLN A 180 -4.69 -17.24 0.31
C GLN A 180 -6.16 -17.49 0.62
N LEU A 181 -6.93 -16.42 0.85
CA LEU A 181 -8.37 -16.53 1.09
C LEU A 181 -9.10 -16.80 -0.23
N ALA A 182 -9.72 -17.96 -0.36
CA ALA A 182 -10.61 -18.28 -1.47
C ALA A 182 -12.02 -17.80 -1.15
N VAL A 183 -12.55 -16.85 -1.93
CA VAL A 183 -13.89 -16.29 -1.75
C VAL A 183 -14.72 -16.56 -3.00
N PRO A 184 -15.98 -17.08 -2.87
CA PRO A 184 -16.88 -17.17 -4.01
C PRO A 184 -17.08 -15.82 -4.69
N ASP A 185 -17.08 -15.80 -6.03
CA ASP A 185 -17.22 -14.56 -6.81
C ASP A 185 -18.51 -13.80 -6.47
N ILE A 186 -19.62 -14.50 -6.24
CA ILE A 186 -20.89 -13.90 -5.79
C ILE A 186 -20.72 -13.12 -4.50
N GLN A 187 -19.94 -13.64 -3.54
CA GLN A 187 -19.68 -12.96 -2.27
C GLN A 187 -18.83 -11.70 -2.48
N TYR A 188 -17.85 -11.75 -3.36
CA TYR A 188 -17.05 -10.56 -3.73
C TYR A 188 -17.94 -9.48 -4.34
N PHE A 189 -18.69 -9.79 -5.39
CA PHE A 189 -19.57 -8.84 -6.08
C PHE A 189 -20.69 -8.29 -5.20
N SER A 190 -21.15 -9.07 -4.19
CA SER A 190 -22.15 -8.59 -3.23
C SER A 190 -21.68 -7.42 -2.36
N LYS A 191 -20.36 -7.30 -2.14
CA LYS A 191 -19.75 -6.19 -1.38
C LYS A 191 -19.63 -4.90 -2.18
N ILE A 192 -19.75 -4.95 -3.50
CA ILE A 192 -19.75 -3.75 -4.34
C ILE A 192 -21.00 -2.92 -4.06
N PHE A 193 -20.83 -1.63 -3.91
CA PHE A 193 -21.93 -0.71 -3.64
C PHE A 193 -23.00 -0.81 -4.76
N LYS A 194 -24.26 -0.77 -4.37
CA LYS A 194 -25.38 -1.17 -5.24
C LYS A 194 -25.40 -0.45 -6.59
N GLU A 195 -25.12 0.87 -6.59
CA GLU A 195 -25.12 1.69 -7.80
C GLU A 195 -23.96 1.35 -8.75
N ASP A 196 -22.82 0.89 -8.22
CA ASP A 196 -21.62 0.59 -9.01
C ASP A 196 -21.64 -0.84 -9.55
N ARG A 197 -22.40 -1.75 -8.92
CA ARG A 197 -22.38 -3.20 -9.16
C ARG A 197 -22.63 -3.56 -10.63
N LYS A 198 -23.71 -3.06 -11.22
CA LYS A 198 -24.07 -3.41 -12.61
C LYS A 198 -22.97 -3.01 -13.62
N ARG A 199 -22.38 -1.84 -13.43
CA ARG A 199 -21.29 -1.34 -14.28
C ARG A 199 -20.05 -2.24 -14.15
N VAL A 200 -19.68 -2.57 -12.94
CA VAL A 200 -18.50 -3.41 -12.66
C VAL A 200 -18.71 -4.84 -13.18
N GLU A 201 -19.86 -5.45 -12.91
CA GLU A 201 -20.20 -6.78 -13.44
C GLU A 201 -20.15 -6.80 -14.98
N GLN A 202 -20.66 -5.76 -15.64
CA GLN A 202 -20.61 -5.65 -17.10
C GLN A 202 -19.18 -5.55 -17.61
N ALA A 203 -18.31 -4.77 -16.97
CA ALA A 203 -16.91 -4.64 -17.35
C ALA A 203 -16.16 -5.97 -17.28
N TYR A 204 -16.38 -6.76 -16.23
CA TYR A 204 -15.80 -8.10 -16.13
C TYR A 204 -16.40 -9.09 -17.13
N LYS A 205 -17.70 -8.99 -17.41
CA LYS A 205 -18.33 -9.78 -18.44
C LYS A 205 -17.75 -9.50 -19.82
N ASP A 206 -17.51 -8.23 -20.14
CA ASP A 206 -16.90 -7.81 -21.41
C ASP A 206 -15.46 -8.35 -21.53
N LEU A 207 -14.70 -8.40 -20.44
CA LEU A 207 -13.37 -9.02 -20.40
C LEU A 207 -13.45 -10.53 -20.67
N VAL A 208 -14.36 -11.24 -20.00
CA VAL A 208 -14.52 -12.71 -20.15
C VAL A 208 -15.00 -13.08 -21.54
N GLU A 209 -15.88 -12.28 -22.15
CA GLU A 209 -16.39 -12.49 -23.52
C GLU A 209 -15.45 -11.96 -24.62
N GLY A 210 -14.29 -11.40 -24.24
CA GLY A 210 -13.28 -10.92 -25.18
C GLY A 210 -13.65 -9.59 -25.88
N ARG A 211 -14.63 -8.85 -25.38
CA ARG A 211 -14.97 -7.50 -25.85
C ARG A 211 -14.00 -6.43 -25.34
N SER A 212 -13.27 -6.73 -24.28
CA SER A 212 -12.22 -5.88 -23.72
C SER A 212 -10.98 -6.71 -23.44
N GLU A 213 -9.80 -6.12 -23.58
CA GLU A 213 -8.52 -6.77 -23.23
C GLU A 213 -8.20 -6.64 -21.74
N LYS A 214 -8.69 -5.59 -21.09
CA LYS A 214 -8.44 -5.28 -19.67
C LYS A 214 -9.66 -4.62 -19.04
N VAL A 215 -9.82 -4.82 -17.76
CA VAL A 215 -10.72 -4.03 -16.92
C VAL A 215 -9.89 -3.00 -16.15
N LYS A 216 -10.38 -1.76 -16.09
CA LYS A 216 -9.92 -0.73 -15.17
C LYS A 216 -11.15 0.04 -14.69
N GLU A 217 -11.52 -0.18 -13.43
CA GLU A 217 -12.76 0.35 -12.85
C GLU A 217 -12.51 0.91 -11.46
N GLU A 218 -13.08 2.09 -11.19
CA GLU A 218 -13.13 2.67 -9.85
C GLU A 218 -14.55 2.49 -9.30
N TYR A 219 -14.68 1.87 -8.12
CA TYR A 219 -15.97 1.60 -7.51
C TYR A 219 -15.87 1.57 -5.99
N ARG A 220 -17.03 1.65 -5.36
CA ARG A 220 -17.16 1.59 -3.90
C ARG A 220 -17.41 0.16 -3.45
N VAL A 221 -16.73 -0.24 -2.38
CA VAL A 221 -16.95 -1.51 -1.69
C VAL A 221 -17.39 -1.25 -0.25
N ILE A 222 -18.23 -2.13 0.26
CA ILE A 222 -18.68 -2.11 1.65
C ILE A 222 -17.85 -3.12 2.42
N ASN A 223 -16.92 -2.64 3.24
CA ASN A 223 -16.15 -3.46 4.15
C ASN A 223 -16.79 -3.43 5.53
N THR A 224 -16.87 -4.61 6.17
CA THR A 224 -17.38 -4.73 7.54
C THR A 224 -16.23 -5.06 8.47
N HIS A 225 -15.81 -4.10 9.26
CA HIS A 225 -14.77 -4.27 10.28
C HIS A 225 -15.41 -4.13 11.68
N LYS A 226 -15.25 -5.16 12.54
CA LYS A 226 -15.76 -5.16 13.93
C LYS A 226 -17.23 -4.72 14.06
N GLY A 227 -18.07 -5.09 13.08
CA GLY A 227 -19.50 -4.74 13.06
C GLY A 227 -19.87 -3.38 12.48
N PHE A 228 -18.86 -2.57 12.07
CA PHE A 228 -19.08 -1.30 11.39
C PHE A 228 -18.93 -1.46 9.88
N HIS A 229 -19.91 -0.95 9.13
CA HIS A 229 -19.82 -0.86 7.68
C HIS A 229 -19.04 0.38 7.27
N ARG A 230 -17.95 0.19 6.53
CA ARG A 230 -17.16 1.27 5.96
C ARG A 230 -17.20 1.19 4.44
N ILE A 231 -17.49 2.31 3.80
CA ILE A 231 -17.43 2.43 2.34
C ILE A 231 -16.01 2.85 1.98
N GLU A 232 -15.38 2.07 1.13
CA GLU A 232 -14.05 2.34 0.60
C GLU A 232 -14.09 2.41 -0.92
N TRP A 233 -13.31 3.33 -1.50
CA TRP A 233 -13.10 3.41 -2.93
C TRP A 233 -11.95 2.50 -3.33
N VAL A 234 -12.16 1.73 -4.39
CA VAL A 234 -11.19 0.80 -4.93
C VAL A 234 -11.03 1.08 -6.43
N GLU A 235 -9.79 1.14 -6.90
CA GLU A 235 -9.44 1.02 -8.31
C GLU A 235 -9.03 -0.42 -8.57
N ALA A 236 -9.80 -1.16 -9.37
CA ALA A 236 -9.49 -2.53 -9.75
C ALA A 236 -9.03 -2.61 -11.20
N GLN A 237 -7.96 -3.37 -11.43
CA GLN A 237 -7.47 -3.69 -12.76
C GLN A 237 -7.42 -5.20 -12.94
N ALA A 238 -7.80 -5.70 -14.11
CA ALA A 238 -7.82 -7.12 -14.42
C ALA A 238 -7.49 -7.41 -15.88
N ALA A 239 -6.90 -8.57 -16.10
CA ALA A 239 -6.66 -9.13 -17.43
C ALA A 239 -6.85 -10.66 -17.41
N VAL A 240 -7.01 -11.27 -18.59
CA VAL A 240 -7.03 -12.72 -18.72
C VAL A 240 -5.61 -13.26 -18.56
N GLU A 241 -5.43 -14.23 -17.64
CA GLU A 241 -4.15 -14.90 -17.41
C GLU A 241 -4.03 -16.16 -18.26
N THR A 242 -5.04 -17.03 -18.21
CA THR A 242 -5.04 -18.30 -18.95
C THR A 242 -6.33 -18.50 -19.74
N ARG A 243 -6.21 -19.26 -20.85
CA ARG A 243 -7.34 -19.65 -21.70
C ARG A 243 -7.31 -21.15 -21.93
N ASP A 244 -8.46 -21.74 -22.23
CA ASP A 244 -8.55 -23.14 -22.69
C ASP A 244 -8.12 -23.28 -24.17
N GLU A 245 -8.15 -24.52 -24.67
CA GLU A 245 -7.80 -24.84 -26.06
C GLU A 245 -8.71 -24.14 -27.11
N ASN A 246 -9.90 -23.71 -26.71
CA ASN A 246 -10.86 -23.00 -27.53
C ASN A 246 -10.74 -21.47 -27.40
N GLY A 247 -9.77 -20.97 -26.65
CA GLY A 247 -9.55 -19.56 -26.40
C GLY A 247 -10.44 -18.93 -25.34
N LYS A 248 -11.28 -19.72 -24.64
CA LYS A 248 -12.13 -19.22 -23.56
C LYS A 248 -11.30 -18.96 -22.30
N PRO A 249 -11.48 -17.81 -21.64
CA PRO A 249 -10.79 -17.50 -20.39
C PRO A 249 -11.08 -18.51 -19.29
N LEU A 250 -10.00 -19.01 -18.65
CA LEU A 250 -10.07 -19.89 -17.48
C LEU A 250 -9.76 -19.12 -16.20
N THR A 251 -8.78 -18.23 -16.25
CA THR A 251 -8.39 -17.43 -15.07
C THR A 251 -8.19 -15.98 -15.44
N LEU A 252 -8.57 -15.11 -14.51
CA LEU A 252 -8.25 -13.68 -14.53
C LEU A 252 -7.26 -13.39 -13.42
N VAL A 253 -6.35 -12.47 -13.69
CA VAL A 253 -5.42 -11.90 -12.70
C VAL A 253 -5.65 -10.41 -12.61
N GLY A 254 -5.55 -9.87 -11.42
CA GLY A 254 -5.76 -8.45 -11.22
C GLY A 254 -5.18 -7.92 -9.92
N SER A 255 -5.40 -6.64 -9.72
CA SER A 255 -5.06 -5.96 -8.48
C SER A 255 -6.13 -4.95 -8.12
N SER A 256 -6.27 -4.71 -6.83
CA SER A 256 -7.16 -3.70 -6.27
C SER A 256 -6.33 -2.72 -5.44
N LEU A 257 -6.46 -1.43 -5.75
CA LEU A 257 -5.82 -0.33 -5.03
C LEU A 257 -6.88 0.44 -4.25
N ILE A 258 -6.66 0.64 -2.95
CA ILE A 258 -7.54 1.47 -2.12
C ILE A 258 -7.25 2.95 -2.41
N ILE A 259 -8.23 3.65 -2.93
CA ILE A 259 -8.14 5.05 -3.35
C ILE A 259 -9.03 6.00 -2.54
N THR A 260 -9.50 5.58 -1.37
CA THR A 260 -10.44 6.34 -0.54
C THR A 260 -9.90 7.71 -0.17
N GLU A 261 -8.64 7.81 0.26
CA GLU A 261 -8.02 9.09 0.63
C GLU A 261 -7.81 9.98 -0.61
N ARG A 262 -7.44 9.40 -1.75
CA ARG A 262 -7.36 10.14 -3.03
C ARG A 262 -8.72 10.76 -3.40
N LYS A 263 -9.80 9.99 -3.29
CA LYS A 263 -11.16 10.47 -3.58
C LYS A 263 -11.64 11.56 -2.62
N LYS A 264 -11.26 11.47 -1.33
CA LYS A 264 -11.57 12.54 -0.37
C LYS A 264 -10.85 13.82 -0.73
N MET A 265 -9.55 13.76 -0.99
CA MET A 265 -8.76 14.94 -1.38
C MET A 265 -9.27 15.57 -2.68
N GLU A 266 -9.64 14.74 -3.67
CA GLU A 266 -10.24 15.20 -4.93
C GLU A 266 -11.56 15.97 -4.67
N GLN A 267 -12.44 15.42 -3.82
CA GLN A 267 -13.70 16.06 -3.46
C GLN A 267 -13.49 17.36 -2.66
N GLU A 268 -12.53 17.38 -1.74
CA GLU A 268 -12.17 18.59 -0.99
C GLU A 268 -11.63 19.68 -1.91
N LEU A 269 -10.79 19.30 -2.89
CA LEU A 269 -10.28 20.24 -3.89
C LEU A 269 -11.40 20.83 -4.76
N ILE A 270 -12.34 19.99 -5.22
CA ILE A 270 -13.50 20.45 -5.98
C ILE A 270 -14.33 21.43 -5.13
N ASN A 271 -14.58 21.09 -3.87
CA ASN A 271 -15.34 21.94 -2.97
C ASN A 271 -14.63 23.27 -2.70
N ALA A 272 -13.31 23.25 -2.49
CA ALA A 272 -12.51 24.46 -2.30
C ALA A 272 -12.50 25.35 -3.56
N LYS A 273 -12.36 24.73 -4.73
CA LYS A 273 -12.45 25.45 -6.02
C LYS A 273 -13.80 26.14 -6.19
N ASN A 274 -14.90 25.41 -5.97
CA ASN A 274 -16.25 25.95 -6.12
C ASN A 274 -16.50 27.14 -5.15
N ARG A 275 -16.01 27.04 -3.90
CA ARG A 275 -16.08 28.14 -2.93
C ARG A 275 -15.28 29.36 -3.39
N ALA A 276 -14.07 29.14 -3.92
CA ALA A 276 -13.23 30.22 -4.43
C ALA A 276 -13.86 30.90 -5.67
N GLU A 277 -14.42 30.13 -6.59
CA GLU A 277 -15.11 30.65 -7.78
C GLU A 277 -16.36 31.47 -7.40
N GLU A 278 -17.16 30.96 -6.46
CA GLU A 278 -18.33 31.68 -5.97
C GLU A 278 -17.93 32.98 -5.24
N SER A 279 -16.91 32.94 -4.38
CA SER A 279 -16.36 34.13 -3.73
C SER A 279 -15.88 35.17 -4.75
N ASN A 280 -15.18 34.75 -5.80
CA ASN A 280 -14.73 35.63 -6.89
C ASN A 280 -15.90 36.23 -7.67
N ARG A 281 -16.93 35.43 -7.96
CA ARG A 281 -18.15 35.89 -8.64
C ARG A 281 -18.86 36.97 -7.81
N LEU A 282 -19.06 36.72 -6.52
CA LEU A 282 -19.69 37.68 -5.60
C LEU A 282 -18.87 38.96 -5.48
N LYS A 283 -17.54 38.85 -5.39
CA LYS A 283 -16.64 40.00 -5.33
C LYS A 283 -16.68 40.88 -6.60
N SER A 284 -16.72 40.21 -7.78
CA SER A 284 -16.86 40.94 -9.05
C SER A 284 -18.22 41.65 -9.20
N ALA A 285 -19.30 40.96 -8.82
CA ALA A 285 -20.64 41.56 -8.82
C ALA A 285 -20.75 42.75 -7.84
N PHE A 286 -20.17 42.61 -6.66
CA PHE A 286 -20.08 43.68 -5.67
C PHE A 286 -19.37 44.92 -6.23
N LEU A 287 -18.17 44.75 -6.82
CA LEU A 287 -17.42 45.85 -7.40
C LEU A 287 -18.17 46.54 -8.56
N ALA A 288 -18.84 45.75 -9.39
CA ALA A 288 -19.67 46.29 -10.48
C ALA A 288 -20.84 47.11 -9.96
N ASN A 289 -21.56 46.63 -8.95
CA ASN A 289 -22.66 47.33 -8.34
C ASN A 289 -22.19 48.60 -7.61
N MET A 290 -21.09 48.53 -6.85
CA MET A 290 -20.50 49.69 -6.17
C MET A 290 -20.09 50.79 -7.16
N SER A 291 -19.50 50.40 -8.30
CA SER A 291 -19.16 51.36 -9.36
C SER A 291 -20.39 52.09 -9.88
N HIS A 292 -21.51 51.39 -10.01
CA HIS A 292 -22.77 52.03 -10.45
C HIS A 292 -23.36 52.93 -9.39
N GLU A 293 -23.43 52.47 -8.14
CA GLU A 293 -23.96 53.26 -7.00
C GLU A 293 -23.15 54.54 -6.70
N ILE A 294 -21.81 54.49 -6.93
CA ILE A 294 -20.93 55.67 -6.82
C ILE A 294 -21.13 56.66 -7.99
N ARG A 295 -21.28 56.12 -9.21
CA ARG A 295 -21.36 56.95 -10.42
C ARG A 295 -22.59 57.80 -10.46
N THR A 296 -23.73 57.31 -9.98
CA THR A 296 -25.02 58.05 -10.03
C THR A 296 -24.98 59.35 -9.26
N PRO A 297 -24.65 59.37 -7.94
CA PRO A 297 -24.56 60.63 -7.18
C PRO A 297 -23.41 61.52 -7.69
N LEU A 298 -22.29 60.93 -8.10
CA LEU A 298 -21.16 61.68 -8.65
C LEU A 298 -21.57 62.47 -9.93
N ASN A 299 -22.29 61.81 -10.85
CA ASN A 299 -22.79 62.49 -12.06
C ASN A 299 -23.78 63.60 -11.73
N ALA A 300 -24.63 63.40 -10.74
CA ALA A 300 -25.54 64.48 -10.27
C ALA A 300 -24.76 65.67 -9.72
N ILE A 301 -23.78 65.45 -8.84
CA ILE A 301 -22.91 66.50 -8.29
C ILE A 301 -22.22 67.27 -9.46
N VAL A 302 -21.57 66.56 -10.35
CA VAL A 302 -20.86 67.21 -11.49
C VAL A 302 -21.82 67.95 -12.44
N GLY A 303 -22.96 67.34 -12.76
CA GLY A 303 -23.98 67.96 -13.64
C GLY A 303 -24.56 69.25 -13.04
N PHE A 304 -25.03 69.19 -11.80
CA PHE A 304 -25.64 70.36 -11.16
C PHE A 304 -24.61 71.41 -10.77
N SER A 305 -23.38 71.10 -10.47
CA SER A 305 -22.29 72.05 -10.28
C SER A 305 -22.01 72.86 -11.58
N GLY A 306 -22.06 72.19 -12.75
CA GLY A 306 -21.90 72.86 -14.01
C GLY A 306 -23.04 73.82 -14.33
N ILE A 307 -24.30 73.46 -14.01
CA ILE A 307 -25.47 74.28 -14.23
C ILE A 307 -25.47 75.47 -13.22
N LEU A 308 -25.17 75.23 -11.95
CA LEU A 308 -25.09 76.27 -10.89
C LEU A 308 -24.17 77.42 -11.29
N ALA A 309 -23.06 77.14 -11.99
CA ALA A 309 -22.12 78.16 -12.44
C ALA A 309 -22.69 79.14 -13.47
N SER A 310 -23.77 78.75 -14.20
CA SER A 310 -24.42 79.54 -15.27
C SER A 310 -25.81 80.07 -14.89
N THR A 311 -26.33 79.74 -13.75
CA THR A 311 -27.65 80.10 -13.30
C THR A 311 -27.61 81.52 -12.60
N GLU A 312 -28.56 82.43 -12.94
CA GLU A 312 -28.66 83.77 -12.37
C GLU A 312 -29.75 83.88 -11.30
N GLU A 313 -30.78 82.98 -11.36
CA GLU A 313 -31.88 82.99 -10.41
C GLU A 313 -31.50 82.37 -9.04
N GLU A 314 -31.73 83.11 -7.96
CA GLU A 314 -31.30 82.75 -6.60
C GLU A 314 -32.06 81.52 -6.04
N GLU A 315 -33.34 81.39 -6.41
CA GLU A 315 -34.16 80.21 -5.97
C GLU A 315 -33.69 78.95 -6.66
N GLU A 316 -33.35 78.96 -7.93
CA GLU A 316 -32.81 77.83 -8.65
C GLU A 316 -31.39 77.42 -8.13
N LYS A 317 -30.54 78.41 -7.77
CA LYS A 317 -29.24 78.14 -7.18
C LYS A 317 -29.37 77.39 -5.87
N GLN A 318 -30.30 77.74 -5.00
CA GLN A 318 -30.54 77.04 -3.75
C GLN A 318 -31.03 75.63 -3.96
N GLU A 319 -31.86 75.40 -4.95
CA GLU A 319 -32.31 74.02 -5.32
C GLU A 319 -31.11 73.15 -5.79
N TYR A 320 -30.27 73.67 -6.70
CA TYR A 320 -29.10 72.95 -7.19
C TYR A 320 -28.04 72.63 -6.09
N VAL A 321 -27.82 73.59 -5.18
CA VAL A 321 -26.97 73.43 -3.99
C VAL A 321 -27.53 72.30 -3.12
N SER A 322 -28.81 72.25 -2.86
CA SER A 322 -29.45 71.20 -2.06
C SER A 322 -29.30 69.84 -2.70
N ILE A 323 -29.45 69.74 -4.05
CA ILE A 323 -29.23 68.45 -4.78
C ILE A 323 -27.80 68.03 -4.66
N ILE A 324 -26.81 68.92 -4.79
CA ILE A 324 -25.39 68.63 -4.66
C ILE A 324 -25.07 68.12 -3.26
N GLU A 325 -25.56 68.83 -2.22
CA GLU A 325 -25.31 68.44 -0.83
C GLU A 325 -25.91 67.08 -0.46
N ASN A 326 -27.12 66.81 -0.93
CA ASN A 326 -27.79 65.51 -0.72
C ASN A 326 -27.03 64.36 -1.36
N ASN A 327 -26.58 64.57 -2.62
CA ASN A 327 -25.81 63.53 -3.33
C ASN A 327 -24.40 63.35 -2.73
N ASN A 328 -23.77 64.41 -2.22
CA ASN A 328 -22.50 64.33 -1.50
C ASN A 328 -22.64 63.55 -0.20
N THR A 329 -23.69 63.77 0.57
CA THR A 329 -24.01 63.02 1.78
C THR A 329 -24.23 61.56 1.48
N LEU A 330 -24.97 61.23 0.41
CA LEU A 330 -25.19 59.87 -0.03
C LEU A 330 -23.87 59.18 -0.43
N LEU A 331 -23.00 59.89 -1.16
CA LEU A 331 -21.70 59.35 -1.60
C LEU A 331 -20.77 59.08 -0.39
N LEU A 332 -20.73 59.99 0.58
CA LEU A 332 -19.95 59.77 1.82
C LEU A 332 -20.45 58.56 2.62
N GLN A 333 -21.78 58.39 2.70
CA GLN A 333 -22.37 57.21 3.35
C GLN A 333 -21.97 55.93 2.63
N LEU A 334 -22.05 55.85 1.29
CA LEU A 334 -21.63 54.71 0.52
C LEU A 334 -20.15 54.35 0.71
N ILE A 335 -19.28 55.38 0.74
CA ILE A 335 -17.84 55.17 1.01
C ILE A 335 -17.61 54.59 2.41
N SER A 336 -18.32 55.13 3.43
CA SER A 336 -18.24 54.60 4.79
C SER A 336 -18.69 53.15 4.86
N ASP A 337 -19.80 52.78 4.21
CA ASP A 337 -20.34 51.42 4.20
C ASP A 337 -19.35 50.43 3.53
N ILE A 338 -18.68 50.84 2.44
CA ILE A 338 -17.64 50.03 1.77
C ILE A 338 -16.43 49.84 2.68
N LEU A 339 -15.97 50.89 3.37
CA LEU A 339 -14.84 50.80 4.28
C LEU A 339 -15.15 49.91 5.49
N ASP A 340 -16.36 49.98 6.03
CA ASP A 340 -16.78 49.15 7.15
C ASP A 340 -16.89 47.69 6.72
N LEU A 341 -17.44 47.39 5.53
CA LEU A 341 -17.44 46.03 4.96
C LEU A 341 -16.04 45.51 4.77
N SER A 342 -15.13 46.34 4.25
CA SER A 342 -13.71 45.96 4.06
C SER A 342 -13.01 45.63 5.39
N LYS A 343 -13.32 46.36 6.48
CA LYS A 343 -12.81 46.04 7.83
C LYS A 343 -13.37 44.74 8.36
N ILE A 344 -14.66 44.45 8.10
CA ILE A 344 -15.32 43.20 8.49
C ILE A 344 -14.64 42.02 7.76
N GLU A 345 -14.46 42.13 6.43
CA GLU A 345 -13.79 41.09 5.64
C GLU A 345 -12.34 40.86 6.08
N ALA A 346 -11.61 41.90 6.42
CA ALA A 346 -10.24 41.84 6.94
C ALA A 346 -10.15 41.36 8.40
N GLY A 347 -11.26 41.24 9.11
CA GLY A 347 -11.28 40.90 10.54
C GLY A 347 -10.66 41.98 11.43
N THR A 348 -10.62 43.24 10.94
CA THR A 348 -10.00 44.41 11.64
C THR A 348 -11.03 45.33 12.22
N LEU A 349 -12.30 44.91 12.32
CA LEU A 349 -13.35 45.71 12.94
C LEU A 349 -13.12 45.79 14.45
N ASP A 350 -12.82 46.99 14.97
CA ASP A 350 -12.71 47.23 16.40
C ASP A 350 -14.13 47.41 17.01
N LEU A 351 -14.50 46.46 17.85
CA LEU A 351 -15.76 46.50 18.59
C LEU A 351 -15.54 47.17 19.96
N HIS A 352 -16.10 48.34 20.16
CA HIS A 352 -16.11 49.01 21.45
C HIS A 352 -17.38 48.64 22.23
N TYR A 353 -17.21 47.91 23.31
CA TYR A 353 -18.29 47.58 24.23
C TYR A 353 -18.46 48.66 25.27
N SER A 354 -19.67 49.24 25.40
CA SER A 354 -20.02 50.20 26.43
C SER A 354 -21.35 49.80 27.07
N ASN A 355 -21.55 50.25 28.30
CA ASN A 355 -22.85 50.09 28.95
C ASN A 355 -23.81 51.14 28.39
N VAL A 356 -24.92 50.69 27.83
CA VAL A 356 -25.94 51.51 27.23
C VAL A 356 -27.28 51.34 27.99
N GLU A 357 -27.90 52.37 28.40
CA GLU A 357 -29.27 52.37 28.93
C GLU A 357 -30.26 52.22 27.80
N ILE A 358 -30.87 50.99 27.70
CA ILE A 358 -31.75 50.59 26.59
C ILE A 358 -32.96 51.58 26.46
N ASN A 359 -33.50 52.07 27.59
CA ASN A 359 -34.63 52.98 27.56
C ASN A 359 -34.27 54.34 26.96
N ASP A 360 -33.05 54.81 27.16
CA ASP A 360 -32.58 56.05 26.58
C ASP A 360 -32.36 55.89 25.07
N LEU A 361 -31.76 54.80 24.64
CA LEU A 361 -31.60 54.48 23.23
C LEU A 361 -32.97 54.40 22.52
N MET A 362 -33.95 53.73 23.12
CA MET A 362 -35.31 53.65 22.57
C MET A 362 -36.01 55.03 22.47
N ARG A 363 -35.81 55.94 23.44
CA ARG A 363 -36.31 57.31 23.36
C ARG A 363 -35.62 58.09 22.24
N GLU A 364 -34.32 57.96 22.06
CA GLU A 364 -33.59 58.60 20.96
C GLU A 364 -34.07 58.10 19.59
N LEU A 365 -34.30 56.79 19.44
CA LEU A 365 -34.87 56.20 18.23
C LEU A 365 -36.28 56.72 17.95
N GLU A 366 -37.16 56.80 18.98
CA GLU A 366 -38.51 57.29 18.85
C GLU A 366 -38.50 58.77 18.40
N ASN A 367 -37.67 59.61 19.03
CA ASN A 367 -37.50 60.99 18.66
C ASN A 367 -37.01 61.22 17.24
N SER A 368 -36.02 60.38 16.81
CA SER A 368 -35.50 60.38 15.42
C SER A 368 -36.55 59.98 14.40
N CYS A 369 -37.35 58.95 14.69
CA CYS A 369 -38.47 58.54 13.82
C CYS A 369 -39.58 59.62 13.76
N GLN A 370 -39.92 60.29 14.88
CA GLN A 370 -40.95 61.38 14.89
C GLN A 370 -40.48 62.57 14.10
N LEU A 371 -39.19 62.93 14.13
CA LEU A 371 -38.62 64.02 13.35
C LEU A 371 -38.69 63.71 11.84
N LYS A 372 -38.35 62.50 11.41
CA LYS A 372 -38.49 62.12 10.01
C LYS A 372 -39.94 62.12 9.52
N LEU A 373 -40.87 61.60 10.32
CA LEU A 373 -42.31 61.62 9.97
C LEU A 373 -42.91 63.04 9.87
N LYS A 374 -42.35 64.00 10.61
CA LYS A 374 -42.78 65.43 10.49
C LYS A 374 -42.17 66.09 9.24
N SER A 375 -41.02 65.69 8.82
CA SER A 375 -40.37 66.19 7.59
C SER A 375 -41.01 65.68 6.31
N ASP A 376 -41.58 64.44 6.29
CA ASP A 376 -42.26 63.84 5.14
C ASP A 376 -43.76 64.33 5.00
N ASN A 377 -44.26 65.11 5.87
CA ASN A 377 -45.66 65.65 5.86
C ASN A 377 -45.75 67.15 5.48
N VAL A 378 -44.89 67.62 4.54
CA VAL A 378 -45.01 68.91 3.91
C VAL A 378 -45.34 68.76 2.45
#